data_50b401adfa28871c62d8b28c56c4510c
#
_entry.id   50b401adfa28871c62d8b28c56c4510c
#
_cell.length_a   1.000
_cell.length_b   1.000
_cell.length_c   1.000
_cell.angle_alpha   90.00
_cell.angle_beta   90.00
_cell.angle_gamma   90.00
#
_symmetry.space_group_name_H-M   'P 1'
#
loop_
_entity.id
_entity.type
_entity.pdbx_description
1 polymer ?
#
loop_
_entity_poly.entity_id
_entity_poly.type
_entity_poly.pdbx_seq_one_letter_code
_entity_poly.pdbx_strand_id
1 'polypeptide(L)'
;EENGNLADAIINYKKVISDDLNYETAQAKVLQLSETYTESMKAQALQESDAKDYDAAVKTINTLSDVVGKSDELSTLAQKYVELKNYQYVKVVCSDKGVVPKDSNKWIFSNYVTFVFDLTNNSDKPIKGVQGVLHIMDLFGSSIMDVRCDFTGHTIQPGETYTNKDLSYEVNEFNDEDMKLYSEDYSDLNFEYEPTTIVFSDGTSVALS
;
A
#
# COMPACT_ATOMS: atom_id res chain seq x y z
N GLU A 1 19.62 -23.05 0.26
CA GLU A 1 20.79 -23.43 -0.56
C GLU A 1 20.38 -23.88 -1.98
N GLU A 2 19.32 -24.70 -2.15
CA GLU A 2 18.86 -25.15 -3.48
C GLU A 2 18.45 -23.99 -4.40
N ASN A 3 17.76 -22.99 -3.90
CA ASN A 3 17.32 -21.84 -4.70
C ASN A 3 18.46 -20.96 -5.20
N GLY A 4 19.56 -20.82 -4.42
CA GLY A 4 20.77 -20.12 -4.87
C GLY A 4 21.41 -20.79 -6.07
N ASN A 5 21.47 -22.11 -6.08
CA ASN A 5 22.02 -22.89 -7.20
C ASN A 5 21.15 -22.77 -8.48
N LEU A 6 19.80 -22.69 -8.35
CA LEU A 6 18.91 -22.51 -9.48
C LEU A 6 19.05 -21.10 -10.08
N ALA A 7 19.11 -20.06 -9.26
CA ALA A 7 19.30 -18.70 -9.72
C ALA A 7 20.59 -18.52 -10.53
N ASP A 8 21.72 -18.99 -9.98
CA ASP A 8 23.00 -18.94 -10.67
C ASP A 8 23.00 -19.73 -11.98
N ALA A 9 22.36 -20.90 -12.01
CA ALA A 9 22.21 -21.70 -13.23
C ALA A 9 21.43 -20.93 -14.30
N ILE A 10 20.27 -20.34 -13.95
CA ILE A 10 19.45 -19.53 -14.86
C ILE A 10 20.27 -18.37 -15.42
N ILE A 11 20.94 -17.60 -14.54
CA ILE A 11 21.75 -16.46 -14.93
C ILE A 11 22.89 -16.87 -15.89
N ASN A 12 23.53 -18.03 -15.66
CA ASN A 12 24.60 -18.49 -16.49
C ASN A 12 24.11 -19.00 -17.85
N TYR A 13 23.00 -19.73 -17.89
CA TYR A 13 22.41 -20.14 -19.17
C TYR A 13 21.90 -18.95 -20.01
N LYS A 14 21.40 -17.88 -19.37
CA LYS A 14 21.01 -16.63 -20.07
C LYS A 14 22.18 -15.92 -20.76
N LYS A 15 23.45 -16.20 -20.37
CA LYS A 15 24.63 -15.60 -20.99
C LYS A 15 25.04 -16.30 -22.29
N VAL A 16 24.46 -17.46 -22.63
CA VAL A 16 24.76 -18.16 -23.90
C VAL A 16 24.17 -17.34 -25.04
N ILE A 17 25.03 -16.94 -25.98
CA ILE A 17 24.67 -16.11 -27.14
C ILE A 17 24.04 -16.91 -28.25
N SER A 18 23.28 -16.26 -29.14
CA SER A 18 22.52 -16.91 -30.23
C SER A 18 23.40 -17.67 -31.23
N ASP A 19 24.67 -17.33 -31.33
CA ASP A 19 25.60 -17.95 -32.28
C ASP A 19 26.29 -19.21 -31.71
N ASP A 20 26.05 -19.53 -30.41
CA ASP A 20 26.58 -20.74 -29.79
C ASP A 20 25.77 -21.97 -30.19
N LEU A 21 26.48 -23.07 -30.48
CA LEU A 21 25.85 -24.35 -30.85
C LEU A 21 24.91 -24.93 -29.78
N ASN A 22 25.08 -24.50 -28.51
CA ASN A 22 24.28 -24.94 -27.38
C ASN A 22 23.13 -23.94 -27.03
N TYR A 23 22.92 -22.90 -27.83
CA TYR A 23 21.94 -21.84 -27.53
C TYR A 23 20.55 -22.41 -27.28
N GLU A 24 20.02 -23.22 -28.18
CA GLU A 24 18.69 -23.86 -28.08
C GLU A 24 18.57 -24.69 -26.78
N THR A 25 19.61 -25.46 -26.45
CA THR A 25 19.67 -26.25 -25.22
C THR A 25 19.70 -25.36 -23.99
N ALA A 26 20.46 -24.27 -24.01
CA ALA A 26 20.52 -23.31 -22.94
C ALA A 26 19.18 -22.61 -22.71
N GLN A 27 18.47 -22.20 -23.77
CA GLN A 27 17.15 -21.60 -23.68
C GLN A 27 16.09 -22.58 -23.08
N ALA A 28 16.12 -23.83 -23.50
CA ALA A 28 15.26 -24.87 -22.91
C ALA A 28 15.52 -25.05 -21.42
N LYS A 29 16.81 -25.01 -21.01
CA LYS A 29 17.19 -25.06 -19.58
C LYS A 29 16.76 -23.82 -18.81
N VAL A 30 16.89 -22.61 -19.38
CA VAL A 30 16.38 -21.37 -18.77
C VAL A 30 14.89 -21.50 -18.48
N LEU A 31 14.10 -21.96 -19.44
CA LEU A 31 12.65 -22.13 -19.26
C LEU A 31 12.34 -23.11 -18.12
N GLN A 32 12.87 -24.33 -18.19
CA GLN A 32 12.63 -25.37 -17.18
C GLN A 32 13.05 -24.94 -15.76
N LEU A 33 14.24 -24.36 -15.62
CA LEU A 33 14.77 -23.94 -14.31
C LEU A 33 14.01 -22.73 -13.78
N SER A 34 13.58 -21.81 -14.66
CA SER A 34 12.80 -20.64 -14.26
C SER A 34 11.42 -21.02 -13.71
N GLU A 35 10.75 -22.05 -14.28
CA GLU A 35 9.49 -22.56 -13.73
C GLU A 35 9.69 -23.09 -12.30
N THR A 36 10.63 -24.00 -12.11
CA THR A 36 10.93 -24.59 -10.78
C THR A 36 11.34 -23.51 -9.76
N TYR A 37 12.18 -22.56 -10.18
CA TYR A 37 12.63 -21.45 -9.32
C TYR A 37 11.45 -20.55 -8.94
N THR A 38 10.57 -20.22 -9.89
CA THR A 38 9.38 -19.40 -9.68
C THR A 38 8.43 -20.03 -8.65
N GLU A 39 8.13 -21.32 -8.80
CA GLU A 39 7.28 -22.07 -7.87
C GLU A 39 7.86 -22.07 -6.46
N SER A 40 9.16 -22.35 -6.33
CA SER A 40 9.85 -22.40 -5.04
C SER A 40 9.86 -21.02 -4.35
N MET A 41 10.19 -19.95 -5.09
CA MET A 41 10.25 -18.61 -4.53
C MET A 41 8.87 -18.05 -4.17
N LYS A 42 7.83 -18.34 -4.96
CA LYS A 42 6.45 -18.00 -4.61
C LYS A 42 5.98 -18.73 -3.35
N ALA A 43 6.33 -20.01 -3.19
CA ALA A 43 6.01 -20.78 -2.00
C ALA A 43 6.73 -20.21 -0.75
N GLN A 44 8.00 -19.82 -0.90
CA GLN A 44 8.76 -19.17 0.17
C GLN A 44 8.12 -17.83 0.56
N ALA A 45 7.80 -16.96 -0.39
CA ALA A 45 7.16 -15.68 -0.12
C ALA A 45 5.79 -15.84 0.56
N LEU A 46 5.03 -16.87 0.19
CA LEU A 46 3.77 -17.19 0.88
C LEU A 46 4.02 -17.59 2.34
N GLN A 47 5.01 -18.45 2.61
CA GLN A 47 5.37 -18.85 3.98
C GLN A 47 5.84 -17.64 4.83
N GLU A 48 6.63 -16.74 4.23
CA GLU A 48 7.05 -15.49 4.89
C GLU A 48 5.84 -14.59 5.20
N SER A 49 4.91 -14.46 4.25
CA SER A 49 3.65 -13.72 4.44
C SER A 49 2.75 -14.33 5.53
N ASP A 50 2.64 -15.67 5.58
CA ASP A 50 1.88 -16.37 6.63
C ASP A 50 2.50 -16.17 8.01
N ALA A 51 3.82 -16.01 8.06
CA ALA A 51 4.55 -15.62 9.27
C ALA A 51 4.45 -14.11 9.59
N LYS A 52 3.72 -13.32 8.78
CA LYS A 52 3.60 -11.86 8.81
C LYS A 52 4.93 -11.12 8.61
N ASP A 53 5.93 -11.77 8.02
CA ASP A 53 7.17 -11.14 7.57
C ASP A 53 7.01 -10.65 6.12
N TYR A 54 6.21 -9.61 5.95
CA TYR A 54 5.86 -9.08 4.64
C TYR A 54 7.07 -8.46 3.93
N ASP A 55 8.03 -7.91 4.67
CA ASP A 55 9.27 -7.37 4.09
C ASP A 55 10.12 -8.47 3.47
N ALA A 56 10.22 -9.62 4.13
CA ALA A 56 10.87 -10.79 3.54
C ALA A 56 10.12 -11.27 2.30
N ALA A 57 8.79 -11.37 2.34
CA ALA A 57 7.96 -11.80 1.21
C ALA A 57 8.15 -10.88 -0.01
N VAL A 58 8.12 -9.56 0.17
CA VAL A 58 8.40 -8.58 -0.90
C VAL A 58 9.79 -8.77 -1.47
N LYS A 59 10.80 -8.89 -0.61
CA LYS A 59 12.20 -9.10 -1.02
C LYS A 59 12.36 -10.40 -1.82
N THR A 60 11.69 -11.47 -1.41
CA THR A 60 11.72 -12.76 -2.10
C THR A 60 11.14 -12.64 -3.52
N ILE A 61 9.99 -11.95 -3.71
CA ILE A 61 9.41 -11.72 -5.03
C ILE A 61 10.28 -10.81 -5.90
N ASN A 62 10.88 -9.76 -5.34
CA ASN A 62 11.80 -8.90 -6.07
C ASN A 62 13.05 -9.67 -6.53
N THR A 63 13.62 -10.52 -5.67
CA THR A 63 14.75 -11.39 -6.02
C THR A 63 14.37 -12.36 -7.16
N LEU A 64 13.17 -12.93 -7.12
CA LEU A 64 12.65 -13.75 -8.20
C LEU A 64 12.59 -12.95 -9.50
N SER A 65 12.02 -11.75 -9.48
CA SER A 65 11.90 -10.86 -10.65
C SER A 65 13.25 -10.51 -11.27
N ASP A 66 14.29 -10.32 -10.44
CA ASP A 66 15.65 -10.02 -10.91
C ASP A 66 16.26 -11.19 -11.68
N VAL A 67 15.93 -12.42 -11.31
CA VAL A 67 16.47 -13.65 -11.93
C VAL A 67 15.69 -14.05 -13.18
N VAL A 68 14.35 -14.14 -13.09
CA VAL A 68 13.53 -14.64 -14.20
C VAL A 68 13.12 -13.54 -15.18
N GLY A 69 13.03 -12.30 -14.72
CA GLY A 69 12.55 -11.13 -15.44
C GLY A 69 11.27 -10.58 -14.79
N LYS A 70 11.05 -9.28 -14.97
CA LYS A 70 9.85 -8.60 -14.48
C LYS A 70 8.62 -9.04 -15.26
N SER A 71 7.51 -9.25 -14.54
CA SER A 71 6.19 -9.48 -15.12
C SER A 71 5.13 -8.75 -14.30
N ASP A 72 3.98 -8.48 -14.91
CA ASP A 72 2.84 -7.85 -14.22
C ASP A 72 2.36 -8.71 -13.04
N GLU A 73 2.39 -10.04 -13.20
CA GLU A 73 2.02 -10.98 -12.14
C GLU A 73 2.92 -10.84 -10.91
N LEU A 74 4.25 -10.81 -11.09
CA LEU A 74 5.20 -10.67 -9.97
C LEU A 74 5.11 -9.29 -9.34
N SER A 75 4.91 -8.24 -10.14
CA SER A 75 4.71 -6.88 -9.65
C SER A 75 3.43 -6.78 -8.81
N THR A 76 2.33 -7.37 -9.28
CA THR A 76 1.05 -7.43 -8.54
C THR A 76 1.19 -8.22 -7.24
N LEU A 77 1.95 -9.32 -7.26
CA LEU A 77 2.17 -10.15 -6.05
C LEU A 77 3.03 -9.40 -5.02
N ALA A 78 4.08 -8.70 -5.44
CA ALA A 78 4.88 -7.86 -4.54
C ALA A 78 4.02 -6.75 -3.92
N GLN A 79 3.22 -6.06 -4.74
CA GLN A 79 2.31 -5.01 -4.28
C GLN A 79 1.29 -5.54 -3.26
N LYS A 80 0.74 -6.74 -3.48
CA LYS A 80 -0.14 -7.39 -2.50
C LYS A 80 0.52 -7.57 -1.13
N TYR A 81 1.79 -7.95 -1.07
CA TYR A 81 2.49 -8.09 0.21
C TYR A 81 2.78 -6.74 0.86
N VAL A 82 3.04 -5.69 0.08
CA VAL A 82 3.11 -4.31 0.59
C VAL A 82 1.77 -3.88 1.21
N GLU A 83 0.66 -4.14 0.54
CA GLU A 83 -0.68 -3.84 1.06
C GLU A 83 -0.97 -4.60 2.36
N LEU A 84 -0.63 -5.90 2.42
CA LEU A 84 -0.80 -6.70 3.64
C LEU A 84 0.04 -6.16 4.79
N LYS A 85 1.26 -5.67 4.53
CA LYS A 85 2.09 -4.97 5.51
C LYS A 85 1.39 -3.69 6.01
N ASN A 86 0.93 -2.85 5.10
CA ASN A 86 0.29 -1.58 5.42
C ASN A 86 -0.99 -1.78 6.25
N TYR A 87 -1.75 -2.85 5.97
CA TYR A 87 -3.00 -3.17 6.68
C TYR A 87 -2.83 -4.14 7.84
N GLN A 88 -1.62 -4.52 8.19
CA GLN A 88 -1.34 -5.52 9.24
C GLN A 88 -1.99 -5.18 10.59
N TYR A 89 -1.99 -3.91 10.96
CA TYR A 89 -2.53 -3.43 12.22
C TYR A 89 -3.86 -2.72 12.05
N VAL A 90 -3.96 -1.85 11.05
CA VAL A 90 -5.15 -1.05 10.80
C VAL A 90 -5.36 -0.86 9.30
N LYS A 91 -6.59 -1.03 8.85
CA LYS A 91 -7.01 -0.60 7.52
C LYS A 91 -7.79 0.69 7.66
N VAL A 92 -7.36 1.74 6.97
CA VAL A 92 -8.04 3.04 6.94
C VAL A 92 -8.47 3.32 5.50
N VAL A 93 -9.75 3.59 5.32
CA VAL A 93 -10.34 3.90 4.02
C VAL A 93 -11.07 5.22 4.12
N CYS A 94 -10.75 6.17 3.26
CA CYS A 94 -11.60 7.34 3.04
C CYS A 94 -12.82 6.87 2.25
N SER A 95 -13.99 6.82 2.88
CA SER A 95 -15.22 6.24 2.30
C SER A 95 -16.18 7.27 1.75
N ASP A 96 -15.99 8.56 2.07
CA ASP A 96 -16.78 9.66 1.52
C ASP A 96 -16.06 11.00 1.68
N LYS A 97 -16.45 11.96 0.85
CA LYS A 97 -16.01 13.36 0.89
C LYS A 97 -17.22 14.28 0.72
N GLY A 98 -17.28 15.29 1.55
CA GLY A 98 -18.29 16.34 1.44
C GLY A 98 -17.65 17.73 1.42
N VAL A 99 -18.48 18.75 1.22
CA VAL A 99 -18.06 20.15 1.29
C VAL A 99 -18.99 20.94 2.21
N VAL A 100 -18.42 21.88 2.96
CA VAL A 100 -19.15 22.84 3.77
C VAL A 100 -18.77 24.23 3.24
N PRO A 101 -19.68 24.89 2.49
CA PRO A 101 -19.42 26.23 1.99
C PRO A 101 -19.44 27.26 3.13
N LYS A 102 -18.66 28.34 2.98
CA LYS A 102 -18.72 29.48 3.89
C LYS A 102 -20.14 30.06 3.93
N ASP A 103 -20.62 30.32 5.14
CA ASP A 103 -21.94 30.91 5.42
C ASP A 103 -21.85 31.78 6.68
N SER A 104 -21.76 33.10 6.50
CA SER A 104 -21.63 34.05 7.62
C SER A 104 -22.85 34.01 8.57
N ASN A 105 -24.01 33.61 8.11
CA ASN A 105 -25.20 33.47 8.95
C ASN A 105 -25.09 32.30 9.94
N LYS A 106 -24.24 31.31 9.61
CA LYS A 106 -23.93 30.16 10.44
C LYS A 106 -22.57 30.25 11.13
N TRP A 107 -21.91 31.43 11.07
CA TRP A 107 -20.57 31.66 11.61
C TRP A 107 -19.49 30.76 10.97
N ILE A 108 -19.69 30.34 9.71
CA ILE A 108 -18.72 29.59 8.92
C ILE A 108 -18.03 30.59 7.99
N PHE A 109 -16.76 30.90 8.27
CA PHE A 109 -16.03 31.97 7.56
C PHE A 109 -15.12 31.47 6.45
N SER A 110 -14.89 30.16 6.39
CA SER A 110 -14.08 29.50 5.35
C SER A 110 -14.87 28.36 4.68
N ASN A 111 -14.45 27.96 3.49
CA ASN A 111 -14.91 26.72 2.87
C ASN A 111 -14.15 25.55 3.49
N TYR A 112 -14.82 24.41 3.69
CA TYR A 112 -14.21 23.20 4.21
C TYR A 112 -14.51 22.01 3.32
N VAL A 113 -13.55 21.09 3.19
CA VAL A 113 -13.77 19.73 2.73
C VAL A 113 -13.87 18.84 3.96
N THR A 114 -14.87 17.98 4.01
CA THR A 114 -15.07 16.99 5.07
C THR A 114 -14.80 15.60 4.52
N PHE A 115 -14.27 14.72 5.36
CA PHE A 115 -13.96 13.34 4.98
C PHE A 115 -14.65 12.37 5.95
N VAL A 116 -15.06 11.24 5.41
CA VAL A 116 -15.51 10.09 6.21
C VAL A 116 -14.46 8.99 6.08
N PHE A 117 -14.02 8.46 7.22
CA PHE A 117 -13.07 7.38 7.26
C PHE A 117 -13.61 6.17 7.98
N ASP A 118 -13.39 5.00 7.42
CA ASP A 118 -13.61 3.73 8.08
C ASP A 118 -12.26 3.14 8.49
N LEU A 119 -12.09 2.96 9.82
CA LEU A 119 -10.87 2.42 10.43
C LEU A 119 -11.17 1.02 10.97
N THR A 120 -10.58 -0.01 10.38
CA THR A 120 -10.73 -1.39 10.83
C THR A 120 -9.47 -1.84 11.58
N ASN A 121 -9.62 -2.23 12.84
CA ASN A 121 -8.51 -2.76 13.63
C ASN A 121 -8.27 -4.24 13.29
N ASN A 122 -7.19 -4.52 12.57
CA ASN A 122 -6.75 -5.86 12.18
C ASN A 122 -5.76 -6.50 13.17
N SER A 123 -5.38 -5.75 14.23
CA SER A 123 -4.48 -6.24 15.26
C SER A 123 -5.23 -6.99 16.37
N ASP A 124 -4.48 -7.65 17.24
CA ASP A 124 -4.99 -8.35 18.45
C ASP A 124 -5.10 -7.43 19.67
N LYS A 125 -4.75 -6.13 19.54
CA LYS A 125 -4.77 -5.14 20.61
C LYS A 125 -5.73 -3.99 20.29
N PRO A 126 -6.41 -3.41 21.31
CA PRO A 126 -7.20 -2.20 21.10
C PRO A 126 -6.33 -1.03 20.65
N ILE A 127 -6.70 -0.36 19.56
CA ILE A 127 -6.02 0.81 19.01
C ILE A 127 -6.61 2.09 19.64
N LYS A 128 -5.76 2.95 20.19
CA LYS A 128 -6.12 4.23 20.80
C LYS A 128 -5.88 5.42 19.89
N GLY A 129 -4.96 5.30 18.94
CA GLY A 129 -4.66 6.36 17.98
C GLY A 129 -3.98 5.84 16.73
N VAL A 130 -4.25 6.50 15.61
CA VAL A 130 -3.62 6.25 14.31
C VAL A 130 -3.18 7.59 13.75
N GLN A 131 -1.93 7.71 13.35
CA GLN A 131 -1.40 8.85 12.59
C GLN A 131 -1.05 8.41 11.18
N GLY A 132 -1.24 9.30 10.22
CA GLY A 132 -0.85 9.02 8.85
C GLY A 132 -1.07 10.17 7.89
N VAL A 133 -0.94 9.86 6.62
CA VAL A 133 -1.09 10.81 5.51
C VAL A 133 -2.16 10.29 4.57
N LEU A 134 -3.10 11.14 4.21
CA LEU A 134 -4.05 10.89 3.13
C LEU A 134 -3.47 11.45 1.83
N HIS A 135 -3.14 10.58 0.90
CA HIS A 135 -2.75 10.93 -0.46
C HIS A 135 -4.02 11.08 -1.31
N ILE A 136 -4.20 12.24 -1.92
CA ILE A 136 -5.35 12.57 -2.76
C ILE A 136 -4.85 12.70 -4.20
N MET A 137 -5.42 11.92 -5.08
CA MET A 137 -5.05 11.83 -6.49
C MET A 137 -6.27 12.02 -7.38
N ASP A 138 -6.03 12.43 -8.62
CA ASP A 138 -7.07 12.44 -9.65
C ASP A 138 -7.32 11.01 -10.20
N LEU A 139 -8.29 10.87 -11.10
CA LEU A 139 -8.65 9.58 -11.73
C LEU A 139 -7.49 8.91 -12.47
N PHE A 140 -6.47 9.67 -12.87
CA PHE A 140 -5.30 9.17 -13.60
C PHE A 140 -4.13 8.84 -12.66
N GLY A 141 -4.32 8.97 -11.34
CA GLY A 141 -3.29 8.73 -10.33
C GLY A 141 -2.28 9.87 -10.17
N SER A 142 -2.54 11.05 -10.76
CA SER A 142 -1.69 12.22 -10.53
C SER A 142 -1.99 12.81 -9.15
N SER A 143 -0.95 13.02 -8.34
CA SER A 143 -1.10 13.62 -7.00
C SER A 143 -1.71 15.01 -7.10
N ILE A 144 -2.72 15.25 -6.26
CA ILE A 144 -3.30 16.57 -6.03
C ILE A 144 -2.67 17.16 -4.79
N MET A 145 -2.79 16.47 -3.63
CA MET A 145 -2.22 16.92 -2.38
C MET A 145 -2.12 15.79 -1.35
N ASP A 146 -1.34 16.05 -0.31
CA ASP A 146 -1.22 15.18 0.86
C ASP A 146 -1.78 15.89 2.09
N VAL A 147 -2.64 15.21 2.85
CA VAL A 147 -3.25 15.73 4.07
C VAL A 147 -2.88 14.85 5.25
N ARG A 148 -2.25 15.43 6.28
CA ARG A 148 -2.01 14.70 7.53
C ARG A 148 -3.33 14.49 8.27
N CYS A 149 -3.62 13.24 8.60
CA CYS A 149 -4.83 12.82 9.29
C CYS A 149 -4.49 11.99 10.52
N ASP A 150 -4.90 12.48 11.69
CA ASP A 150 -4.68 11.82 12.97
C ASP A 150 -6.04 11.42 13.57
N PHE A 151 -6.20 10.15 13.91
CA PHE A 151 -7.42 9.63 14.52
C PHE A 151 -7.18 9.30 15.98
N THR A 152 -7.87 10.02 16.87
CA THR A 152 -7.81 9.86 18.32
C THR A 152 -9.21 9.99 18.92
N GLY A 153 -9.35 9.75 20.24
CA GLY A 153 -10.62 9.98 20.95
C GLY A 153 -11.58 8.79 20.98
N HIS A 154 -11.41 7.80 20.08
CA HIS A 154 -12.13 6.52 20.12
C HIS A 154 -11.13 5.37 20.23
N THR A 155 -11.45 4.35 21.04
CA THR A 155 -10.63 3.13 21.14
C THR A 155 -11.26 2.05 20.29
N ILE A 156 -10.57 1.63 19.23
CA ILE A 156 -11.05 0.65 18.26
C ILE A 156 -10.65 -0.75 18.75
N GLN A 157 -11.64 -1.60 19.07
CA GLN A 157 -11.38 -2.95 19.54
C GLN A 157 -10.88 -3.87 18.42
N PRO A 158 -10.14 -4.97 18.72
CA PRO A 158 -9.76 -5.94 17.71
C PRO A 158 -10.95 -6.42 16.86
N GLY A 159 -10.83 -6.33 15.53
CA GLY A 159 -11.89 -6.68 14.58
C GLY A 159 -13.00 -5.65 14.41
N GLU A 160 -12.99 -4.56 15.18
CA GLU A 160 -13.97 -3.48 15.06
C GLU A 160 -13.63 -2.59 13.86
N THR A 161 -14.68 -2.08 13.19
CA THR A 161 -14.61 -0.97 12.25
C THR A 161 -15.29 0.26 12.87
N TYR A 162 -14.51 1.33 13.03
CA TYR A 162 -14.98 2.63 13.51
C TYR A 162 -15.06 3.62 12.35
N THR A 163 -16.22 4.28 12.21
CA THR A 163 -16.41 5.33 11.21
C THR A 163 -16.18 6.71 11.85
N ASN A 164 -15.15 7.43 11.40
CA ASN A 164 -14.88 8.81 11.78
C ASN A 164 -15.47 9.77 10.74
N LYS A 165 -16.19 10.82 11.21
CA LYS A 165 -16.81 11.87 10.38
C LYS A 165 -16.39 13.29 10.80
N ASP A 166 -15.43 13.38 11.71
CA ASP A 166 -15.08 14.64 12.36
C ASP A 166 -13.90 15.34 11.66
N LEU A 167 -13.31 14.72 10.64
CA LEU A 167 -12.16 15.28 9.95
C LEU A 167 -12.60 16.28 8.89
N SER A 168 -12.07 17.51 8.99
CA SER A 168 -12.30 18.55 8.00
C SER A 168 -10.99 19.25 7.67
N TYR A 169 -10.88 19.70 6.42
CA TYR A 169 -9.77 20.47 5.88
C TYR A 169 -10.27 21.87 5.48
N GLU A 170 -9.63 22.92 5.97
CA GLU A 170 -9.94 24.29 5.61
C GLU A 170 -9.32 24.63 4.26
N VAL A 171 -10.15 25.08 3.32
CA VAL A 171 -9.77 25.36 1.93
C VAL A 171 -9.17 26.75 1.82
N ASN A 172 -7.98 26.83 1.27
CA ASN A 172 -7.40 28.11 0.84
C ASN A 172 -7.88 28.44 -0.57
N GLU A 173 -8.80 29.39 -0.70
CA GLU A 173 -9.40 29.80 -2.00
C GLU A 173 -8.37 30.36 -3.01
N PHE A 174 -7.14 30.63 -2.59
CA PHE A 174 -6.04 31.13 -3.45
C PHE A 174 -5.07 30.01 -3.87
N ASN A 175 -5.34 28.77 -3.47
CA ASN A 175 -4.54 27.61 -3.84
C ASN A 175 -5.33 26.74 -4.84
N ASP A 176 -4.75 26.48 -5.99
CA ASP A 176 -5.41 25.72 -7.07
C ASP A 176 -5.68 24.27 -6.69
N GLU A 177 -4.80 23.65 -5.89
CA GLU A 177 -4.91 22.26 -5.42
C GLU A 177 -6.07 22.14 -4.42
N ASP A 178 -6.20 23.09 -3.48
CA ASP A 178 -7.30 23.16 -2.54
C ASP A 178 -8.65 23.36 -3.26
N MET A 179 -8.67 24.25 -4.26
CA MET A 179 -9.88 24.50 -5.05
C MET A 179 -10.24 23.31 -5.91
N LYS A 180 -9.27 22.56 -6.43
CA LYS A 180 -9.52 21.30 -7.14
C LYS A 180 -10.13 20.28 -6.19
N LEU A 181 -9.54 20.06 -5.01
CA LEU A 181 -10.11 19.17 -3.99
C LEU A 181 -11.53 19.58 -3.58
N TYR A 182 -11.79 20.87 -3.45
CA TYR A 182 -13.11 21.39 -3.06
C TYR A 182 -14.19 21.15 -4.14
N SER A 183 -13.83 21.35 -5.42
CA SER A 183 -14.79 21.32 -6.55
C SER A 183 -15.05 19.93 -7.12
N GLU A 184 -14.08 19.00 -7.03
CA GLU A 184 -14.22 17.64 -7.56
C GLU A 184 -15.14 16.78 -6.68
N ASP A 185 -15.94 15.93 -7.30
CA ASP A 185 -16.75 14.96 -6.58
C ASP A 185 -15.88 13.80 -6.03
N TYR A 186 -16.35 13.13 -4.99
CA TYR A 186 -15.66 11.98 -4.42
C TYR A 186 -15.33 10.90 -5.46
N SER A 187 -16.24 10.66 -6.40
CA SER A 187 -16.10 9.66 -7.47
C SER A 187 -14.98 9.98 -8.49
N ASP A 188 -14.55 11.24 -8.55
CA ASP A 188 -13.56 11.73 -9.51
C ASP A 188 -12.15 11.82 -8.89
N LEU A 189 -12.03 11.34 -7.65
CA LEU A 189 -10.80 11.33 -6.86
C LEU A 189 -10.45 9.92 -6.40
N ASN A 190 -9.15 9.67 -6.23
CA ASN A 190 -8.63 8.49 -5.57
C ASN A 190 -8.00 8.89 -4.23
N PHE A 191 -8.27 8.10 -3.20
CA PHE A 191 -7.81 8.34 -1.84
C PHE A 191 -7.02 7.13 -1.34
N GLU A 192 -5.79 7.37 -0.90
CA GLU A 192 -4.96 6.35 -0.28
C GLU A 192 -4.46 6.87 1.07
N TYR A 193 -4.71 6.12 2.15
CA TYR A 193 -4.22 6.49 3.47
C TYR A 193 -3.02 5.64 3.86
N GLU A 194 -1.90 6.31 4.13
CA GLU A 194 -0.68 5.69 4.62
C GLU A 194 -0.56 5.91 6.13
N PRO A 195 -0.79 4.86 6.96
CA PRO A 195 -0.58 4.97 8.39
C PRO A 195 0.92 5.02 8.70
N THR A 196 1.34 5.98 9.53
CA THR A 196 2.74 6.14 9.94
C THR A 196 3.01 5.70 11.37
N THR A 197 2.01 5.84 12.26
CA THR A 197 2.15 5.46 13.67
C THR A 197 0.82 4.95 14.21
N ILE A 198 0.88 3.85 14.93
CA ILE A 198 -0.26 3.28 15.65
C ILE A 198 0.07 3.24 17.13
N VAL A 199 -0.86 3.71 17.97
CA VAL A 199 -0.75 3.68 19.42
C VAL A 199 -1.82 2.76 19.98
N PHE A 200 -1.42 1.79 20.78
CA PHE A 200 -2.33 0.85 21.43
C PHE A 200 -2.75 1.34 22.83
N SER A 201 -3.84 0.79 23.35
CA SER A 201 -4.38 1.14 24.68
C SER A 201 -3.46 0.76 25.84
N ASP A 202 -2.55 -0.21 25.66
CA ASP A 202 -1.53 -0.58 26.64
C ASP A 202 -0.34 0.40 26.69
N GLY A 203 -0.35 1.45 25.87
CA GLY A 203 0.71 2.46 25.77
C GLY A 203 1.86 2.09 24.84
N THR A 204 1.83 0.90 24.22
CA THR A 204 2.80 0.54 23.18
C THR A 204 2.47 1.22 21.86
N SER A 205 3.47 1.41 21.00
CA SER A 205 3.28 1.99 19.67
C SER A 205 4.10 1.25 18.62
N VAL A 206 3.63 1.31 17.37
CA VAL A 206 4.33 0.82 16.19
C VAL A 206 4.49 1.97 15.22
N ALA A 207 5.73 2.22 14.79
CA ALA A 207 6.01 3.10 13.65
C ALA A 207 6.01 2.23 12.39
N LEU A 208 5.27 2.67 11.37
CA LEU A 208 5.18 2.05 10.05
C LEU A 208 6.02 2.92 9.09
N SER A 209 6.92 2.30 8.36
CA SER A 209 7.82 2.96 7.39
C SER A 209 7.76 2.25 6.05
#